data_cd2477a46f321fd2273873adba70a7b6
#
_entry.id   cd2477a46f321fd2273873adba70a7b6
#
_cell.length_a   1.000
_cell.length_b   1.000
_cell.length_c   1.000
_cell.angle_alpha   90.00
_cell.angle_beta   90.00
_cell.angle_gamma   90.00
#
_symmetry.space_group_name_H-M   'P 1'
#
loop_
_entity.id
_entity.type
_entity.pdbx_description
1 polymer ?
#
loop_
_entity_poly.entity_id
_entity_poly.type
_entity_poly.pdbx_seq_one_letter_code
_entity_poly.pdbx_strand_id
1 'polypeptide(L)'
;MTLPRRRALKLFASLTLLLSVAAPAWGQDTTVTGVRLGIVYAPGTRPGVLVLPVAGNAGDSIKAILERDFANGDRLNVIALEPAAIPPLGDESTKPNYPLFTRLGAAALIQVTPTSFGIQVAVHNAGKGVVERTKAFPLPAGALSPNWRLALHDVSDEIEQWITGVRGIAATRILYVAGGRVYQIDSDGANATALTSGGIAMSPVWNPAASHIAYMTMGQTGQQIVIREVGGATRILPTREGLNMTPTFSPDGNTIVYAHGGESGTDLYATNAFGTEPARRITVGRGSDNTQPTFSPDGRRLAFTSGRLGHPEVYISDADGTNADLLTRDYVDQPYRANPDWSPDGRLIAFEAQIAGRLQVMSIGLRDRVVKRHTSEGVNEQPSWAPDSRHLVFTSNRGGSRQLWVLDVESNTVRQLTHATGGARFGAWSPPLRSR
;
A
#
# COMPACT_ATOMS: atom_id res chain seq x y z
N MET A 1 -34.21 -44.23 66.80
CA MET A 1 -33.66 -44.46 68.13
C MET A 1 -32.18 -44.03 68.07
N THR A 2 -31.88 -43.01 68.93
CA THR A 2 -30.59 -42.50 69.40
C THR A 2 -29.71 -41.71 68.47
N LEU A 3 -29.88 -40.37 68.62
CA LEU A 3 -28.80 -39.34 68.64
C LEU A 3 -28.03 -39.49 70.02
N PRO A 4 -26.94 -38.80 70.34
CA PRO A 4 -26.03 -37.86 69.62
C PRO A 4 -24.56 -38.05 70.02
N ARG A 5 -23.60 -37.28 69.48
CA ARG A 5 -22.52 -36.63 70.24
C ARG A 5 -21.76 -35.57 69.41
N ARG A 6 -21.82 -34.37 69.92
CA ARG A 6 -20.98 -33.22 69.58
C ARG A 6 -19.52 -33.46 69.93
N ARG A 7 -18.58 -32.96 69.15
CA ARG A 7 -17.28 -32.42 69.62
C ARG A 7 -16.77 -31.35 68.63
N ALA A 8 -16.79 -30.19 69.11
CA ALA A 8 -15.77 -29.16 69.27
C ALA A 8 -14.88 -28.78 68.11
N LEU A 9 -15.07 -27.57 67.73
CA LEU A 9 -14.29 -26.58 67.04
C LEU A 9 -12.77 -26.57 67.39
N LYS A 10 -11.91 -26.60 66.36
CA LYS A 10 -10.61 -25.92 66.41
C LYS A 10 -10.41 -25.17 65.11
N LEU A 11 -10.47 -23.83 65.20
CA LEU A 11 -9.98 -22.91 64.19
C LEU A 11 -8.48 -23.10 64.01
N PHE A 12 -8.04 -23.41 62.80
CA PHE A 12 -6.70 -23.10 62.31
C PHE A 12 -6.84 -22.08 61.17
N ALA A 13 -6.46 -20.85 61.47
CA ALA A 13 -6.28 -19.81 60.50
C ALA A 13 -5.02 -20.13 59.68
N SER A 14 -5.21 -20.63 58.48
CA SER A 14 -4.11 -20.71 57.48
C SER A 14 -4.12 -19.45 56.64
N LEU A 15 -3.12 -18.63 56.86
CA LEU A 15 -2.79 -17.45 56.08
C LEU A 15 -2.26 -17.91 54.74
N THR A 16 -3.09 -17.95 53.71
CA THR A 16 -2.66 -18.24 52.35
C THR A 16 -2.13 -16.95 51.71
N LEU A 17 -0.82 -16.86 51.64
CA LEU A 17 -0.12 -15.80 50.93
C LEU A 17 -0.35 -16.00 49.42
N LEU A 18 -1.23 -15.23 48.82
CA LEU A 18 -1.42 -15.13 47.39
C LEU A 18 -0.19 -14.39 46.80
N LEU A 19 0.79 -15.14 46.33
CA LEU A 19 1.78 -14.61 45.38
C LEU A 19 1.05 -14.37 44.06
N SER A 20 0.68 -13.13 43.80
CA SER A 20 0.32 -12.67 42.46
C SER A 20 1.60 -12.65 41.61
N VAL A 21 1.79 -13.70 40.80
CA VAL A 21 2.74 -13.66 39.69
C VAL A 21 2.17 -12.70 38.67
N ALA A 22 2.67 -11.47 38.66
CA ALA A 22 2.43 -10.53 37.59
C ALA A 22 3.05 -11.11 36.29
N ALA A 23 2.22 -11.57 35.39
CA ALA A 23 2.65 -11.84 34.02
C ALA A 23 3.23 -10.55 33.43
N PRO A 24 4.40 -10.59 32.77
CA PRO A 24 4.89 -9.42 32.08
C PRO A 24 3.88 -9.09 30.98
N ALA A 25 3.21 -7.95 31.13
CA ALA A 25 2.49 -7.32 30.05
C ALA A 25 3.55 -6.98 28.99
N TRP A 26 3.51 -7.69 27.88
CA TRP A 26 4.20 -7.29 26.68
C TRP A 26 3.47 -6.06 26.12
N GLY A 27 3.75 -4.92 26.72
CA GLY A 27 3.44 -3.65 26.15
C GLY A 27 4.27 -3.49 24.90
N GLN A 28 3.63 -3.52 23.75
CA GLN A 28 4.23 -2.97 22.54
C GLN A 28 4.37 -1.47 22.79
N ASP A 29 5.51 -1.09 23.33
CA ASP A 29 5.92 0.30 23.43
C ASP A 29 6.43 0.74 22.04
N THR A 30 5.49 0.98 21.12
CA THR A 30 5.73 1.80 19.96
C THR A 30 5.56 3.25 20.35
N THR A 31 6.37 3.74 21.24
CA THR A 31 6.60 5.17 21.38
C THR A 31 7.36 5.63 20.14
N VAL A 32 6.64 5.83 19.04
CA VAL A 32 7.06 6.77 18.03
C VAL A 32 7.03 8.13 18.73
N THR A 33 8.18 8.55 19.24
CA THR A 33 8.42 9.92 19.69
C THR A 33 8.44 10.84 18.47
N GLY A 34 7.32 10.93 17.76
CA GLY A 34 7.02 11.97 16.80
C GLY A 34 6.38 13.11 17.58
N VAL A 35 7.06 14.25 17.67
CA VAL A 35 6.42 15.48 18.11
C VAL A 35 5.29 15.75 17.12
N ARG A 36 4.04 15.51 17.52
CA ARG A 36 2.88 15.93 16.74
C ARG A 36 2.92 17.44 16.65
N LEU A 37 2.87 17.99 15.45
CA LEU A 37 2.64 19.40 15.28
C LEU A 37 1.31 19.70 15.99
N GLY A 38 1.29 20.68 16.88
CA GLY A 38 0.07 21.11 17.57
C GLY A 38 -0.85 21.91 16.64
N ILE A 39 -0.98 21.49 15.38
CA ILE A 39 -1.86 22.09 14.38
C ILE A 39 -3.29 21.66 14.74
N VAL A 40 -4.10 22.65 15.14
CA VAL A 40 -5.50 22.44 15.50
C VAL A 40 -6.35 22.66 14.25
N TYR A 41 -7.11 21.64 13.88
CA TYR A 41 -8.12 21.71 12.83
C TYR A 41 -9.41 21.04 13.30
N ALA A 42 -10.54 21.37 12.69
CA ALA A 42 -11.81 20.81 13.08
C ALA A 42 -11.83 19.28 12.85
N PRO A 43 -12.33 18.48 13.80
CA PRO A 43 -12.46 17.04 13.62
C PRO A 43 -13.18 16.68 12.33
N GLY A 44 -12.64 15.74 11.55
CA GLY A 44 -13.22 15.32 10.28
C GLY A 44 -12.92 16.24 9.09
N THR A 45 -12.15 17.34 9.26
CA THR A 45 -11.66 18.19 8.17
C THR A 45 -10.19 17.89 7.89
N ARG A 46 -9.78 18.06 6.61
CA ARG A 46 -8.37 17.97 6.22
C ARG A 46 -7.68 19.31 6.56
N PRO A 47 -6.51 19.32 7.24
CA PRO A 47 -5.80 20.57 7.50
C PRO A 47 -5.40 21.24 6.19
N GLY A 48 -5.66 22.54 6.08
CA GLY A 48 -5.22 23.35 4.95
C GLY A 48 -3.71 23.49 4.94
N VAL A 49 -3.07 23.20 3.83
CA VAL A 49 -1.62 23.38 3.62
C VAL A 49 -1.36 24.27 2.42
N LEU A 50 -0.39 25.18 2.56
CA LEU A 50 0.05 26.06 1.50
C LEU A 50 1.56 25.97 1.36
N VAL A 51 2.03 25.66 0.16
CA VAL A 51 3.45 25.68 -0.20
C VAL A 51 3.78 27.09 -0.68
N LEU A 52 4.70 27.76 0.04
CA LEU A 52 5.16 29.10 -0.32
C LEU A 52 6.00 29.03 -1.62
N PRO A 53 6.08 30.15 -2.39
CA PRO A 53 6.96 30.21 -3.55
C PRO A 53 8.39 29.82 -3.19
N VAL A 54 9.00 28.97 -4.01
CA VAL A 54 10.36 28.46 -3.82
C VAL A 54 11.30 29.16 -4.78
N ALA A 55 12.39 29.70 -4.27
CA ALA A 55 13.40 30.39 -5.09
C ALA A 55 14.26 29.40 -5.90
N GLY A 56 14.93 29.90 -6.96
CA GLY A 56 15.88 29.13 -7.76
C GLY A 56 15.26 28.39 -8.96
N ASN A 57 16.10 27.86 -9.83
CA ASN A 57 15.71 27.30 -11.15
C ASN A 57 14.76 26.09 -11.05
N ALA A 58 14.82 25.33 -9.95
CA ALA A 58 13.91 24.19 -9.71
C ALA A 58 12.74 24.55 -8.78
N GLY A 59 12.60 25.81 -8.37
CA GLY A 59 11.65 26.24 -7.36
C GLY A 59 10.19 25.89 -7.71
N ASP A 60 9.77 26.24 -8.92
CA ASP A 60 8.40 25.94 -9.39
C ASP A 60 8.13 24.44 -9.44
N SER A 61 9.14 23.64 -9.84
CA SER A 61 9.03 22.17 -9.88
C SER A 61 8.93 21.58 -8.48
N ILE A 62 9.71 22.07 -7.53
CA ILE A 62 9.64 21.64 -6.12
C ILE A 62 8.24 21.91 -5.58
N LYS A 63 7.76 23.16 -5.74
CA LYS A 63 6.42 23.56 -5.30
C LYS A 63 5.34 22.67 -5.91
N ALA A 64 5.36 22.50 -7.24
CA ALA A 64 4.36 21.71 -7.96
C ALA A 64 4.36 20.23 -7.56
N ILE A 65 5.53 19.63 -7.28
CA ILE A 65 5.63 18.24 -6.82
C ILE A 65 5.06 18.12 -5.40
N LEU A 66 5.47 18.98 -4.46
CA LEU A 66 4.95 18.96 -3.09
C LEU A 66 3.43 19.13 -3.04
N GLU A 67 2.89 20.11 -3.77
CA GLU A 67 1.45 20.35 -3.84
C GLU A 67 0.68 19.15 -4.41
N ARG A 68 1.20 18.52 -5.45
CA ARG A 68 0.61 17.32 -6.05
C ARG A 68 0.65 16.12 -5.12
N ASP A 69 1.78 15.92 -4.43
CA ASP A 69 1.94 14.83 -3.47
C ASP A 69 0.95 14.97 -2.31
N PHE A 70 0.81 16.16 -1.74
CA PHE A 70 -0.16 16.43 -0.67
C PHE A 70 -1.61 16.26 -1.16
N ALA A 71 -1.92 16.69 -2.39
CA ALA A 71 -3.22 16.48 -2.98
C ALA A 71 -3.53 15.00 -3.22
N ASN A 72 -2.53 14.23 -3.67
CA ASN A 72 -2.66 12.80 -3.95
C ASN A 72 -2.71 11.94 -2.68
N GLY A 73 -2.16 12.43 -1.55
CA GLY A 73 -2.21 11.76 -0.24
C GLY A 73 -3.60 11.82 0.41
N ASP A 74 -4.49 12.70 -0.09
CA ASP A 74 -5.88 12.84 0.38
C ASP A 74 -6.06 13.13 1.88
N ARG A 75 -4.98 13.47 2.61
CA ARG A 75 -5.01 13.83 4.04
C ARG A 75 -4.90 15.31 4.30
N LEU A 76 -4.44 16.08 3.30
CA LEU A 76 -4.27 17.52 3.36
C LEU A 76 -5.18 18.21 2.34
N ASN A 77 -5.60 19.43 2.65
CA ASN A 77 -6.29 20.30 1.72
C ASN A 77 -5.29 21.33 1.17
N VAL A 78 -4.82 21.12 -0.06
CA VAL A 78 -3.85 22.00 -0.69
C VAL A 78 -4.50 23.30 -1.10
N ILE A 79 -3.99 24.43 -0.59
CA ILE A 79 -4.42 25.78 -0.96
C ILE A 79 -3.48 26.28 -2.05
N ALA A 80 -3.95 26.21 -3.29
CA ALA A 80 -3.20 26.75 -4.43
C ALA A 80 -3.42 28.29 -4.51
N LEU A 81 -2.35 29.02 -4.61
CA LEU A 81 -2.36 30.46 -4.88
C LEU A 81 -1.62 30.74 -6.17
N GLU A 82 -2.13 31.69 -6.95
CA GLU A 82 -1.43 32.17 -8.14
C GLU A 82 -0.02 32.69 -7.76
N PRO A 83 1.01 32.33 -8.53
CA PRO A 83 2.40 32.70 -8.21
C PRO A 83 2.64 34.21 -8.01
N ALA A 84 1.88 35.04 -8.73
CA ALA A 84 1.96 36.49 -8.63
C ALA A 84 1.35 37.07 -7.35
N ALA A 85 0.57 36.27 -6.59
CA ALA A 85 -0.15 36.74 -5.41
C ALA A 85 0.75 36.83 -4.15
N ILE A 86 1.89 36.13 -4.14
CA ILE A 86 2.80 36.11 -3.00
C ILE A 86 4.24 36.14 -3.51
N PRO A 87 5.03 37.16 -3.12
CA PRO A 87 6.45 37.18 -3.41
C PRO A 87 7.15 36.05 -2.62
N PRO A 88 8.24 35.44 -3.16
CA PRO A 88 9.06 34.51 -2.41
C PRO A 88 9.54 35.18 -1.11
N LEU A 89 9.48 34.46 0.00
CA LEU A 89 10.13 34.90 1.24
C LEU A 89 11.63 34.86 1.01
N GLY A 90 12.32 35.96 1.32
CA GLY A 90 13.73 36.12 0.99
C GLY A 90 14.64 35.15 1.73
N ASP A 91 14.52 35.08 3.05
CA ASP A 91 15.26 34.18 3.92
C ASP A 91 14.39 33.74 5.13
N GLU A 92 14.98 32.94 6.03
CA GLU A 92 14.31 32.49 7.25
C GLU A 92 13.91 33.62 8.21
N SER A 93 14.52 34.82 8.07
CA SER A 93 14.20 35.99 8.88
C SER A 93 12.91 36.68 8.45
N THR A 94 12.46 36.45 7.21
CA THR A 94 11.25 37.04 6.66
C THR A 94 10.03 36.24 7.11
N LYS A 95 9.25 36.77 8.04
CA LYS A 95 8.06 36.12 8.56
C LYS A 95 6.89 36.18 7.54
N PRO A 96 6.18 35.06 7.30
CA PRO A 96 4.95 35.07 6.52
C PRO A 96 3.87 35.95 7.15
N ASN A 97 2.97 36.47 6.32
CA ASN A 97 1.76 37.14 6.81
C ASN A 97 0.76 36.09 7.33
N TYR A 98 1.00 35.54 8.50
CA TYR A 98 0.18 34.47 9.11
C TYR A 98 -1.32 34.82 9.16
N PRO A 99 -1.75 36.05 9.55
CA PRO A 99 -3.18 36.38 9.57
C PRO A 99 -3.84 36.27 8.20
N LEU A 100 -3.14 36.59 7.12
CA LEU A 100 -3.62 36.44 5.76
C LEU A 100 -3.85 34.96 5.43
N PHE A 101 -2.83 34.13 5.64
CA PHE A 101 -2.87 32.71 5.30
C PHE A 101 -3.88 31.93 6.14
N THR A 102 -4.02 32.27 7.42
CA THR A 102 -5.06 31.68 8.28
C THR A 102 -6.47 31.99 7.78
N ARG A 103 -6.71 33.22 7.31
CA ARG A 103 -8.01 33.58 6.67
C ARG A 103 -8.28 32.81 5.38
N LEU A 104 -7.23 32.42 4.65
CA LEU A 104 -7.35 31.56 3.47
C LEU A 104 -7.55 30.08 3.83
N GLY A 105 -7.58 29.73 5.12
CA GLY A 105 -7.81 28.37 5.60
C GLY A 105 -6.52 27.56 5.79
N ALA A 106 -5.33 28.17 5.70
CA ALA A 106 -4.08 27.46 5.92
C ALA A 106 -3.89 27.18 7.43
N ALA A 107 -3.73 25.92 7.78
CA ALA A 107 -3.30 25.45 9.08
C ALA A 107 -1.75 25.36 9.13
N ALA A 108 -1.13 25.00 8.02
CA ALA A 108 0.31 24.91 7.86
C ALA A 108 0.80 25.67 6.62
N LEU A 109 1.97 26.30 6.74
CA LEU A 109 2.71 26.85 5.60
C LEU A 109 4.03 26.09 5.45
N ILE A 110 4.34 25.72 4.21
CA ILE A 110 5.57 25.01 3.88
C ILE A 110 6.52 25.99 3.20
N GLN A 111 7.58 26.35 3.89
CA GLN A 111 8.66 27.16 3.33
C GLN A 111 9.81 26.24 2.92
N VAL A 112 10.25 26.34 1.68
CA VAL A 112 11.37 25.57 1.15
C VAL A 112 12.46 26.54 0.69
N THR A 113 13.66 26.37 1.23
CA THR A 113 14.84 27.16 0.89
C THR A 113 15.87 26.25 0.22
N PRO A 114 16.24 26.46 -1.03
CA PRO A 114 17.34 25.72 -1.68
C PRO A 114 18.66 25.92 -0.94
N THR A 115 19.46 24.86 -0.84
CA THR A 115 20.80 24.86 -0.25
C THR A 115 21.83 24.28 -1.23
N SER A 116 23.10 24.33 -0.92
CA SER A 116 24.16 23.73 -1.75
C SER A 116 24.07 22.21 -1.88
N PHE A 117 23.37 21.52 -0.97
CA PHE A 117 23.27 20.05 -0.92
C PHE A 117 21.83 19.51 -1.06
N GLY A 118 20.87 20.40 -1.27
CA GLY A 118 19.46 20.00 -1.35
C GLY A 118 18.52 21.12 -0.99
N ILE A 119 17.65 20.89 -0.03
CA ILE A 119 16.66 21.87 0.44
C ILE A 119 16.56 21.89 1.96
N GLN A 120 16.25 23.04 2.52
CA GLN A 120 15.78 23.19 3.88
C GLN A 120 14.28 23.43 3.88
N VAL A 121 13.55 22.68 4.68
CA VAL A 121 12.09 22.80 4.81
C VAL A 121 11.77 23.30 6.20
N ALA A 122 10.97 24.38 6.28
CA ALA A 122 10.38 24.87 7.52
C ALA A 122 8.85 24.74 7.43
N VAL A 123 8.25 24.09 8.42
CA VAL A 123 6.79 23.98 8.57
C VAL A 123 6.34 24.95 9.65
N HIS A 124 5.50 25.89 9.23
CA HIS A 124 4.94 26.92 10.10
C HIS A 124 3.54 26.52 10.52
N ASN A 125 3.20 26.72 11.78
CA ASN A 125 1.83 26.72 12.26
C ASN A 125 1.23 28.12 12.00
N ALA A 126 0.31 28.20 11.05
CA ALA A 126 -0.27 29.48 10.65
C ALA A 126 -1.11 30.11 11.77
N GLY A 127 -1.83 29.31 12.56
CA GLY A 127 -2.65 29.77 13.66
C GLY A 127 -1.84 30.35 14.84
N LYS A 128 -0.67 29.76 15.13
CA LYS A 128 0.24 30.25 16.19
C LYS A 128 1.23 31.30 15.72
N GLY A 129 1.47 31.43 14.40
CA GLY A 129 2.42 32.34 13.82
C GLY A 129 3.89 31.99 14.15
N VAL A 130 4.22 30.70 14.23
CA VAL A 130 5.55 30.20 14.58
C VAL A 130 6.00 29.09 13.65
N VAL A 131 7.32 28.95 13.48
CA VAL A 131 7.93 27.76 12.88
C VAL A 131 7.88 26.63 13.91
N GLU A 132 7.21 25.53 13.59
CA GLU A 132 7.13 24.37 14.49
C GLU A 132 8.23 23.34 14.21
N ARG A 133 8.69 23.26 12.96
CA ARG A 133 9.73 22.31 12.58
C ARG A 133 10.58 22.82 11.41
N THR A 134 11.87 22.56 11.49
CA THR A 134 12.83 22.81 10.40
C THR A 134 13.73 21.60 10.24
N LYS A 135 13.99 21.20 8.98
CA LYS A 135 14.92 20.11 8.66
C LYS A 135 15.54 20.34 7.28
N ALA A 136 16.84 20.04 7.17
CA ALA A 136 17.54 19.98 5.90
C ALA A 136 17.43 18.57 5.29
N PHE A 137 17.18 18.53 3.97
CA PHE A 137 17.08 17.30 3.21
C PHE A 137 18.08 17.33 2.07
N PRO A 138 18.99 16.35 1.99
CA PRO A 138 19.85 16.23 0.82
C PRO A 138 19.02 15.81 -0.39
N LEU A 139 19.30 16.42 -1.54
CA LEU A 139 18.74 15.99 -2.81
C LEU A 139 19.86 15.54 -3.73
N PRO A 140 19.73 14.41 -4.45
CA PRO A 140 20.70 13.97 -5.43
C PRO A 140 20.94 15.01 -6.51
N ALA A 141 22.13 15.01 -7.12
CA ALA A 141 22.42 15.85 -8.27
C ALA A 141 21.51 15.53 -9.45
N GLY A 142 21.27 16.52 -10.31
CA GLY A 142 20.41 16.38 -11.48
C GLY A 142 18.93 16.60 -11.16
N ALA A 143 18.57 17.88 -11.00
CA ALA A 143 17.17 18.28 -10.79
C ALA A 143 16.23 17.59 -11.80
N LEU A 144 15.09 17.13 -11.32
CA LEU A 144 14.05 16.36 -12.05
C LEU A 144 14.45 14.95 -12.53
N SER A 145 15.67 14.48 -12.21
CA SER A 145 16.02 13.08 -12.43
C SER A 145 15.14 12.16 -11.58
N PRO A 146 14.95 10.87 -11.97
CA PRO A 146 14.11 9.94 -11.20
C PRO A 146 14.51 9.81 -9.73
N ASN A 147 15.82 9.84 -9.41
CA ASN A 147 16.30 9.76 -8.03
C ASN A 147 16.07 11.07 -7.26
N TRP A 148 16.25 12.22 -7.92
CA TRP A 148 15.95 13.51 -7.31
C TRP A 148 14.45 13.65 -6.99
N ARG A 149 13.58 13.23 -7.93
CA ARG A 149 12.13 13.24 -7.70
C ARG A 149 11.75 12.32 -6.56
N LEU A 150 12.30 11.10 -6.51
CA LEU A 150 12.03 10.15 -5.44
C LEU A 150 12.44 10.72 -4.07
N ALA A 151 13.59 11.39 -4.00
CA ALA A 151 14.03 12.06 -2.77
C ALA A 151 13.08 13.20 -2.37
N LEU A 152 12.57 13.97 -3.32
CA LEU A 152 11.58 15.02 -3.03
C LEU A 152 10.22 14.44 -2.60
N HIS A 153 9.77 13.34 -3.18
CA HIS A 153 8.58 12.60 -2.72
C HIS A 153 8.74 12.09 -1.29
N ASP A 154 9.96 11.63 -0.91
CA ASP A 154 10.27 11.22 0.47
C ASP A 154 10.18 12.40 1.45
N VAL A 155 10.57 13.61 1.00
CA VAL A 155 10.37 14.88 1.75
C VAL A 155 8.88 15.18 1.92
N SER A 156 8.07 15.04 0.86
CA SER A 156 6.61 15.22 0.91
C SER A 156 5.99 14.31 1.96
N ASP A 157 6.36 13.03 1.96
CA ASP A 157 5.86 12.01 2.89
C ASP A 157 6.21 12.36 4.34
N GLU A 158 7.40 12.89 4.58
CA GLU A 158 7.84 13.29 5.93
C GLU A 158 7.10 14.55 6.38
N ILE A 159 6.90 15.53 5.50
CA ILE A 159 6.10 16.73 5.81
C ILE A 159 4.65 16.34 6.14
N GLU A 160 4.04 15.46 5.36
CA GLU A 160 2.69 14.95 5.64
C GLU A 160 2.63 14.29 7.02
N GLN A 161 3.64 13.47 7.37
CA GLN A 161 3.75 12.88 8.70
C GLN A 161 3.87 13.92 9.82
N TRP A 162 4.60 15.01 9.59
CA TRP A 162 4.70 16.06 10.60
C TRP A 162 3.37 16.76 10.87
N ILE A 163 2.55 16.94 9.83
CA ILE A 163 1.28 17.64 9.93
C ILE A 163 0.17 16.71 10.44
N THR A 164 0.09 15.49 9.90
CA THR A 164 -1.05 14.57 10.14
C THR A 164 -0.75 13.46 11.15
N GLY A 165 0.51 13.20 11.43
CA GLY A 165 0.97 12.06 12.22
C GLY A 165 1.08 10.75 11.42
N VAL A 166 0.70 10.75 10.15
CA VAL A 166 0.76 9.59 9.25
C VAL A 166 1.67 9.92 8.08
N ARG A 167 2.61 9.01 7.77
CA ARG A 167 3.51 9.20 6.63
C ARG A 167 2.74 9.13 5.32
N GLY A 168 3.14 9.97 4.36
CA GLY A 168 2.59 9.96 3.01
C GLY A 168 2.99 8.73 2.19
N ILE A 169 2.53 8.68 0.96
CA ILE A 169 2.77 7.58 -0.01
C ILE A 169 3.41 8.07 -1.31
N ALA A 170 3.87 9.31 -1.36
CA ALA A 170 4.45 9.88 -2.57
C ALA A 170 5.73 9.15 -3.00
N ALA A 171 6.60 8.78 -2.03
CA ALA A 171 7.83 8.01 -2.29
C ALA A 171 7.53 6.52 -2.52
N THR A 172 6.62 6.22 -3.46
CA THR A 172 6.28 4.87 -3.89
C THR A 172 6.20 4.79 -5.41
N ARG A 173 6.21 3.58 -5.93
CA ARG A 173 6.04 3.29 -7.36
C ARG A 173 4.99 2.23 -7.58
N ILE A 174 4.41 2.24 -8.76
CA ILE A 174 3.44 1.23 -9.18
C ILE A 174 4.01 0.49 -10.38
N LEU A 175 4.04 -0.87 -10.31
CA LEU A 175 4.24 -1.71 -11.49
C LEU A 175 2.95 -1.77 -12.28
N TYR A 176 3.09 -1.92 -13.60
CA TYR A 176 1.97 -2.23 -14.49
C TYR A 176 2.43 -2.89 -15.77
N VAL A 177 1.49 -3.46 -16.50
CA VAL A 177 1.75 -4.05 -17.82
C VAL A 177 1.09 -3.21 -18.91
N ALA A 178 1.87 -2.84 -19.90
CA ALA A 178 1.42 -2.22 -21.14
C ALA A 178 2.16 -2.83 -22.33
N GLY A 179 1.43 -3.18 -23.40
CA GLY A 179 2.03 -3.81 -24.60
C GLY A 179 2.85 -5.07 -24.30
N GLY A 180 2.45 -5.85 -23.28
CA GLY A 180 3.14 -7.08 -22.86
C GLY A 180 4.46 -6.86 -22.11
N ARG A 181 4.77 -5.64 -21.69
CA ARG A 181 5.97 -5.28 -20.93
C ARG A 181 5.60 -4.82 -19.52
N VAL A 182 6.47 -5.11 -18.56
CA VAL A 182 6.38 -4.52 -17.22
C VAL A 182 6.98 -3.14 -17.24
N TYR A 183 6.23 -2.18 -16.73
CA TYR A 183 6.66 -0.80 -16.47
C TYR A 183 6.61 -0.52 -14.98
N GLN A 184 7.36 0.48 -14.54
CA GLN A 184 7.16 1.17 -13.28
C GLN A 184 6.80 2.64 -13.55
N ILE A 185 6.04 3.23 -12.64
CA ILE A 185 5.65 4.65 -12.67
C ILE A 185 5.66 5.18 -11.25
N ASP A 186 6.05 6.44 -11.04
CA ASP A 186 5.95 7.07 -9.72
C ASP A 186 4.47 7.24 -9.32
N SER A 187 4.17 7.30 -8.03
CA SER A 187 2.80 7.39 -7.50
C SER A 187 2.02 8.61 -7.99
N ASP A 188 2.73 9.65 -8.44
CA ASP A 188 2.16 10.86 -9.02
C ASP A 188 1.90 10.75 -10.54
N GLY A 189 2.20 9.61 -11.16
CA GLY A 189 2.02 9.35 -12.58
C GLY A 189 3.19 9.77 -13.48
N ALA A 190 4.30 10.24 -12.91
CA ALA A 190 5.49 10.59 -13.68
C ALA A 190 6.49 9.42 -13.82
N ASN A 191 7.53 9.61 -14.63
CA ASN A 191 8.68 8.68 -14.79
C ASN A 191 8.31 7.26 -15.20
N ALA A 192 7.29 7.07 -16.04
CA ALA A 192 6.95 5.75 -16.57
C ALA A 192 8.15 5.17 -17.32
N THR A 193 8.68 4.05 -16.85
CA THR A 193 9.89 3.40 -17.38
C THR A 193 9.66 1.92 -17.57
N ALA A 194 10.01 1.38 -18.75
CA ALA A 194 9.95 -0.04 -19.02
C ALA A 194 11.04 -0.79 -18.25
N LEU A 195 10.64 -1.83 -17.52
CA LEU A 195 11.55 -2.73 -16.81
C LEU A 195 11.90 -3.97 -17.64
N THR A 196 11.08 -4.31 -18.64
CA THR A 196 11.33 -5.45 -19.54
C THR A 196 11.35 -5.00 -21.00
N SER A 197 12.14 -5.68 -21.81
CA SER A 197 12.38 -5.30 -23.21
C SER A 197 11.34 -5.85 -24.21
N GLY A 198 10.55 -6.86 -23.82
CA GLY A 198 9.56 -7.49 -24.72
C GLY A 198 8.96 -8.74 -24.10
N GLY A 199 8.08 -9.41 -24.87
CA GLY A 199 7.42 -10.65 -24.44
C GLY A 199 5.98 -10.43 -24.00
N ILE A 200 5.43 -11.41 -23.32
CA ILE A 200 4.11 -11.36 -22.68
C ILE A 200 4.33 -11.42 -21.17
N ALA A 201 4.38 -10.26 -20.53
CA ALA A 201 4.44 -10.17 -19.08
C ALA A 201 3.06 -9.98 -18.49
N MET A 202 2.80 -10.59 -17.33
CA MET A 202 1.54 -10.45 -16.57
C MET A 202 1.80 -10.54 -15.06
N SER A 203 0.88 -9.99 -14.28
CA SER A 203 0.83 -10.10 -12.80
C SER A 203 2.17 -9.77 -12.13
N PRO A 204 2.77 -8.58 -12.39
CA PRO A 204 3.99 -8.18 -11.72
C PRO A 204 3.70 -7.87 -10.26
N VAL A 205 4.65 -8.22 -9.37
CA VAL A 205 4.60 -7.92 -7.94
C VAL A 205 5.97 -7.47 -7.44
N TRP A 206 5.99 -6.61 -6.42
CA TRP A 206 7.19 -6.21 -5.71
C TRP A 206 7.56 -7.23 -4.63
N ASN A 207 8.86 -7.41 -4.39
CA ASN A 207 9.29 -7.98 -3.13
C ASN A 207 9.21 -6.92 -2.00
N PRO A 208 9.14 -7.31 -0.70
CA PRO A 208 8.97 -6.38 0.41
C PRO A 208 10.07 -5.32 0.56
N ALA A 209 11.27 -5.60 0.05
CA ALA A 209 12.38 -4.65 0.04
C ALA A 209 12.38 -3.69 -1.16
N ALA A 210 11.42 -3.80 -2.08
CA ALA A 210 11.37 -3.09 -3.35
C ALA A 210 12.65 -3.19 -4.21
N SER A 211 13.47 -4.22 -3.96
CA SER A 211 14.71 -4.47 -4.68
C SER A 211 14.54 -5.42 -5.87
N HIS A 212 13.47 -6.23 -5.85
CA HIS A 212 13.15 -7.19 -6.90
C HIS A 212 11.67 -7.12 -7.26
N ILE A 213 11.37 -7.55 -8.47
CA ILE A 213 10.01 -7.82 -8.93
C ILE A 213 9.90 -9.28 -9.37
N ALA A 214 8.73 -9.87 -9.22
CA ALA A 214 8.39 -11.13 -9.87
C ALA A 214 7.24 -10.91 -10.84
N TYR A 215 7.24 -11.61 -11.96
CA TYR A 215 6.18 -11.55 -12.96
C TYR A 215 6.11 -12.85 -13.75
N MET A 216 4.95 -13.13 -14.34
CA MET A 216 4.78 -14.24 -15.28
C MET A 216 5.18 -13.78 -16.68
N THR A 217 5.83 -14.68 -17.44
CA THR A 217 6.10 -14.51 -18.87
C THR A 217 5.96 -15.83 -19.61
N MET A 218 5.91 -15.77 -20.95
CA MET A 218 5.96 -16.97 -21.79
C MET A 218 7.40 -17.40 -22.00
N GLY A 219 7.69 -18.66 -21.68
CA GLY A 219 8.96 -19.34 -21.97
C GLY A 219 8.80 -20.39 -23.07
N GLN A 220 9.85 -21.19 -23.31
CA GLN A 220 9.83 -22.24 -24.34
C GLN A 220 8.91 -23.42 -23.96
N THR A 221 8.79 -23.73 -22.68
CA THR A 221 8.03 -24.87 -22.14
C THR A 221 6.72 -24.45 -21.45
N GLY A 222 6.22 -23.24 -21.70
CA GLY A 222 5.01 -22.71 -21.09
C GLY A 222 5.23 -21.41 -20.34
N GLN A 223 4.31 -21.10 -19.41
CA GLN A 223 4.40 -19.90 -18.57
C GLN A 223 5.44 -20.09 -17.47
N GLN A 224 6.28 -19.09 -17.28
CA GLN A 224 7.38 -19.10 -16.32
C GLN A 224 7.24 -17.90 -15.37
N ILE A 225 7.68 -18.07 -14.14
CA ILE A 225 7.86 -16.97 -13.19
C ILE A 225 9.29 -16.47 -13.28
N VAL A 226 9.43 -15.18 -13.51
CA VAL A 226 10.73 -14.50 -13.60
C VAL A 226 10.88 -13.60 -12.39
N ILE A 227 12.04 -13.63 -11.75
CA ILE A 227 12.44 -12.69 -10.70
C ILE A 227 13.53 -11.79 -11.29
N ARG A 228 13.33 -10.48 -11.19
CA ARG A 228 14.22 -9.47 -11.70
C ARG A 228 14.62 -8.50 -10.61
N GLU A 229 15.91 -8.26 -10.45
CA GLU A 229 16.42 -7.15 -9.66
C GLU A 229 16.09 -5.82 -10.34
N VAL A 230 15.68 -4.82 -9.58
CA VAL A 230 15.39 -3.48 -10.10
C VAL A 230 16.68 -2.83 -10.60
N GLY A 231 16.79 -2.68 -11.93
CA GLY A 231 18.01 -2.19 -12.57
C GLY A 231 19.12 -3.23 -12.77
N GLY A 232 18.87 -4.52 -12.46
CA GLY A 232 19.88 -5.58 -12.43
C GLY A 232 19.51 -6.87 -13.14
N ALA A 233 20.02 -7.97 -12.61
CA ALA A 233 19.94 -9.31 -13.16
C ALA A 233 18.52 -9.86 -13.19
N THR A 234 18.29 -10.79 -14.10
CA THR A 234 17.03 -11.53 -14.25
C THR A 234 17.32 -13.01 -14.10
N ARG A 235 16.45 -13.72 -13.37
CA ARG A 235 16.49 -15.18 -13.25
C ARG A 235 15.11 -15.78 -13.41
N ILE A 236 15.04 -16.97 -13.95
CA ILE A 236 13.82 -17.76 -14.03
C ILE A 236 13.72 -18.57 -12.74
N LEU A 237 12.56 -18.50 -12.08
CA LEU A 237 12.28 -19.36 -10.92
C LEU A 237 12.10 -20.79 -11.44
N PRO A 238 12.76 -21.79 -10.83
CA PRO A 238 12.53 -23.20 -11.17
C PRO A 238 11.10 -23.61 -10.82
N THR A 239 10.23 -23.61 -11.81
CA THR A 239 8.83 -24.00 -11.69
C THR A 239 8.58 -25.30 -12.45
N ARG A 240 7.42 -25.91 -12.24
CA ARG A 240 6.98 -27.07 -13.02
C ARG A 240 6.65 -26.64 -14.45
N GLU A 241 6.76 -27.54 -15.41
CA GLU A 241 6.27 -27.31 -16.77
C GLU A 241 4.75 -27.07 -16.78
N GLY A 242 4.30 -26.17 -17.66
CA GLY A 242 2.89 -25.82 -17.81
C GLY A 242 2.56 -24.38 -17.44
N LEU A 243 1.40 -24.16 -16.85
CA LEU A 243 0.91 -22.83 -16.49
C LEU A 243 1.43 -22.44 -15.12
N ASN A 244 2.28 -21.41 -15.06
CA ASN A 244 2.74 -20.80 -13.79
C ASN A 244 2.41 -19.32 -13.79
N MET A 245 1.59 -18.86 -12.84
CA MET A 245 1.00 -17.54 -12.87
C MET A 245 0.85 -16.92 -11.48
N THR A 246 0.52 -15.63 -11.43
CA THR A 246 0.14 -14.87 -10.23
C THR A 246 1.08 -15.08 -9.03
N PRO A 247 2.39 -14.76 -9.18
CA PRO A 247 3.33 -14.87 -8.09
C PRO A 247 3.04 -13.84 -6.99
N THR A 248 3.37 -14.17 -5.74
CA THR A 248 3.42 -13.24 -4.60
C THR A 248 4.59 -13.59 -3.70
N PHE A 249 5.23 -12.57 -3.10
CA PHE A 249 6.27 -12.77 -2.10
C PHE A 249 5.67 -12.80 -0.69
N SER A 250 6.27 -13.60 0.19
CA SER A 250 6.02 -13.49 1.63
C SER A 250 6.53 -12.15 2.18
N PRO A 251 5.99 -11.64 3.29
CA PRO A 251 6.41 -10.36 3.88
C PRO A 251 7.88 -10.28 4.30
N ASP A 252 8.53 -11.42 4.55
CA ASP A 252 9.97 -11.51 4.82
C ASP A 252 10.82 -11.59 3.53
N GLY A 253 10.17 -11.71 2.35
CA GLY A 253 10.82 -11.80 1.05
C GLY A 253 11.49 -13.15 0.74
N ASN A 254 11.41 -14.15 1.64
CA ASN A 254 12.14 -15.41 1.51
C ASN A 254 11.35 -16.47 0.73
N THR A 255 10.02 -16.40 0.77
CA THR A 255 9.14 -17.36 0.08
C THR A 255 8.44 -16.66 -1.08
N ILE A 256 8.23 -17.40 -2.16
CA ILE A 256 7.33 -17.01 -3.25
C ILE A 256 6.25 -18.08 -3.41
N VAL A 257 4.99 -17.64 -3.47
CA VAL A 257 3.85 -18.49 -3.77
C VAL A 257 3.34 -18.12 -5.16
N TYR A 258 2.98 -19.11 -5.95
CA TYR A 258 2.43 -18.93 -7.29
C TYR A 258 1.39 -19.99 -7.60
N ALA A 259 0.52 -19.73 -8.56
CA ALA A 259 -0.44 -20.71 -9.05
C ALA A 259 0.20 -21.55 -10.17
N HIS A 260 0.03 -22.89 -10.10
CA HIS A 260 0.45 -23.82 -11.12
C HIS A 260 -0.74 -24.63 -11.63
N GLY A 261 -1.00 -24.54 -12.93
CA GLY A 261 -2.04 -25.31 -13.63
C GLY A 261 -1.48 -26.62 -14.16
N GLY A 262 -2.18 -27.72 -13.81
CA GLY A 262 -1.91 -29.07 -14.28
C GLY A 262 -3.20 -29.75 -14.76
N GLU A 263 -3.12 -31.06 -15.07
CA GLU A 263 -4.25 -31.83 -15.58
C GLU A 263 -5.50 -31.89 -14.64
N SER A 264 -5.27 -31.70 -13.33
CA SER A 264 -6.33 -31.77 -12.30
C SER A 264 -6.87 -30.42 -11.84
N GLY A 265 -6.54 -29.33 -12.53
CA GLY A 265 -6.85 -27.95 -12.14
C GLY A 265 -5.63 -27.16 -11.70
N THR A 266 -5.86 -25.99 -11.14
CA THR A 266 -4.80 -25.06 -10.70
C THR A 266 -4.68 -25.04 -9.18
N ASP A 267 -3.44 -25.18 -8.67
CA ASP A 267 -3.13 -25.12 -7.25
C ASP A 267 -2.00 -24.15 -6.93
N LEU A 268 -1.94 -23.73 -5.67
CA LEU A 268 -0.88 -22.90 -5.17
C LEU A 268 0.34 -23.74 -4.78
N TYR A 269 1.50 -23.26 -5.17
CA TYR A 269 2.81 -23.84 -4.86
C TYR A 269 3.69 -22.79 -4.19
N ALA A 270 4.45 -23.22 -3.21
CA ALA A 270 5.44 -22.42 -2.48
C ALA A 270 6.85 -22.92 -2.73
N THR A 271 7.79 -22.02 -2.91
CA THR A 271 9.23 -22.28 -2.96
C THR A 271 9.97 -21.11 -2.35
N ASN A 272 11.27 -21.28 -2.05
CA ASN A 272 12.03 -20.11 -1.65
C ASN A 272 12.24 -19.14 -2.83
N ALA A 273 12.28 -17.85 -2.51
CA ALA A 273 12.41 -16.82 -3.53
C ALA A 273 13.75 -16.86 -4.27
N PHE A 274 14.74 -17.61 -3.82
CA PHE A 274 16.03 -17.82 -4.48
C PHE A 274 16.00 -18.97 -5.49
N GLY A 275 14.96 -19.81 -5.48
CA GLY A 275 14.81 -20.95 -6.38
C GLY A 275 15.76 -22.10 -6.10
N THR A 276 16.26 -22.21 -4.86
CA THR A 276 17.20 -23.27 -4.44
C THR A 276 16.48 -24.52 -3.91
N GLU A 277 15.18 -24.42 -3.67
CA GLU A 277 14.35 -25.52 -3.15
C GLU A 277 13.26 -25.88 -4.16
N PRO A 278 12.90 -27.17 -4.27
CA PRO A 278 11.80 -27.61 -5.11
C PRO A 278 10.48 -27.03 -4.59
N ALA A 279 9.62 -26.60 -5.52
CA ALA A 279 8.31 -26.07 -5.16
C ALA A 279 7.41 -27.16 -4.58
N ARG A 280 6.82 -26.90 -3.40
CA ARG A 280 5.83 -27.76 -2.77
C ARG A 280 4.43 -27.24 -3.00
N ARG A 281 3.49 -28.12 -3.28
CA ARG A 281 2.06 -27.81 -3.36
C ARG A 281 1.51 -27.48 -1.97
N ILE A 282 0.77 -26.38 -1.85
CA ILE A 282 0.19 -25.92 -0.56
C ILE A 282 -1.35 -25.96 -0.57
N THR A 283 -1.99 -25.97 -1.72
CA THR A 283 -3.44 -26.20 -1.79
C THR A 283 -3.75 -27.55 -2.42
N VAL A 284 -4.85 -28.17 -2.01
CA VAL A 284 -5.31 -29.43 -2.54
C VAL A 284 -6.80 -29.33 -2.83
N GLY A 285 -7.16 -29.50 -4.10
CA GLY A 285 -8.55 -29.54 -4.49
C GLY A 285 -8.70 -30.06 -5.92
N ARG A 286 -9.37 -31.19 -6.10
CA ARG A 286 -9.71 -31.68 -7.44
C ARG A 286 -10.76 -30.75 -8.06
N GLY A 287 -10.45 -30.17 -9.23
CA GLY A 287 -11.36 -29.28 -9.96
C GLY A 287 -11.55 -27.89 -9.32
N SER A 288 -10.72 -27.51 -8.33
CA SER A 288 -10.70 -26.15 -7.81
C SER A 288 -9.54 -25.41 -8.45
N ASP A 289 -9.81 -24.27 -9.09
CA ASP A 289 -8.78 -23.38 -9.57
C ASP A 289 -8.38 -22.42 -8.45
N ASN A 290 -7.24 -22.70 -7.81
CA ASN A 290 -6.68 -21.87 -6.75
C ASN A 290 -5.63 -20.95 -7.36
N THR A 291 -5.89 -19.64 -7.37
CA THR A 291 -5.08 -18.61 -8.05
C THR A 291 -4.96 -17.34 -7.22
N GLN A 292 -4.12 -16.40 -7.66
CA GLN A 292 -4.03 -15.03 -7.13
C GLN A 292 -3.82 -14.99 -5.61
N PRO A 293 -2.76 -15.64 -5.10
CA PRO A 293 -2.46 -15.61 -3.68
C PRO A 293 -1.94 -14.25 -3.24
N THR A 294 -2.28 -13.84 -2.00
CA THR A 294 -1.71 -12.71 -1.28
C THR A 294 -1.48 -13.10 0.18
N PHE A 295 -0.34 -12.69 0.75
CA PHE A 295 -0.03 -12.95 2.15
C PHE A 295 -0.67 -11.92 3.09
N SER A 296 -1.03 -12.36 4.29
CA SER A 296 -1.23 -11.43 5.40
C SER A 296 0.08 -10.72 5.74
N PRO A 297 0.04 -9.47 6.28
CA PRO A 297 1.26 -8.71 6.61
C PRO A 297 2.18 -9.41 7.63
N ASP A 298 1.64 -10.27 8.47
CA ASP A 298 2.40 -11.08 9.44
C ASP A 298 2.95 -12.39 8.83
N GLY A 299 2.64 -12.67 7.55
CA GLY A 299 3.09 -13.87 6.84
C GLY A 299 2.45 -15.19 7.27
N ARG A 300 1.49 -15.15 8.20
CA ARG A 300 0.90 -16.38 8.77
C ARG A 300 -0.25 -16.94 7.97
N ARG A 301 -0.88 -16.13 7.13
CA ARG A 301 -2.06 -16.51 6.34
C ARG A 301 -1.90 -16.14 4.88
N LEU A 302 -2.70 -16.79 4.05
CA LEU A 302 -2.90 -16.49 2.64
C LEU A 302 -4.38 -16.19 2.38
N ALA A 303 -4.65 -15.18 1.55
CA ALA A 303 -5.92 -15.07 0.85
C ALA A 303 -5.69 -15.44 -0.62
N PHE A 304 -6.67 -16.07 -1.25
CA PHE A 304 -6.56 -16.52 -2.64
C PHE A 304 -7.93 -16.71 -3.27
N THR A 305 -7.98 -16.69 -4.59
CA THR A 305 -9.18 -17.05 -5.35
C THR A 305 -9.27 -18.55 -5.48
N SER A 306 -10.45 -19.14 -5.25
CA SER A 306 -10.71 -20.57 -5.43
C SER A 306 -12.03 -20.83 -6.13
N GLY A 307 -12.01 -21.70 -7.13
CA GLY A 307 -13.19 -22.16 -7.87
C GLY A 307 -13.91 -23.37 -7.26
N ARG A 308 -13.58 -23.80 -6.04
CA ARG A 308 -14.11 -25.04 -5.41
C ARG A 308 -15.61 -25.09 -5.21
N LEU A 309 -16.31 -23.99 -5.31
CA LEU A 309 -17.77 -23.89 -5.28
C LEU A 309 -18.41 -23.87 -6.69
N GLY A 310 -17.62 -24.11 -7.74
CA GLY A 310 -18.05 -24.01 -9.13
C GLY A 310 -17.98 -22.59 -9.72
N HIS A 311 -17.56 -21.63 -8.93
CA HIS A 311 -17.31 -20.23 -9.32
C HIS A 311 -16.20 -19.62 -8.46
N PRO A 312 -15.50 -18.57 -8.94
CA PRO A 312 -14.43 -17.92 -8.18
C PRO A 312 -14.95 -17.23 -6.91
N GLU A 313 -14.34 -17.56 -5.79
CA GLU A 313 -14.58 -16.94 -4.47
C GLU A 313 -13.25 -16.69 -3.74
N VAL A 314 -13.25 -15.73 -2.82
CA VAL A 314 -12.09 -15.45 -1.99
C VAL A 314 -12.08 -16.34 -0.76
N TYR A 315 -11.00 -17.10 -0.61
CA TYR A 315 -10.71 -17.95 0.55
C TYR A 315 -9.54 -17.38 1.34
N ILE A 316 -9.51 -17.74 2.62
CA ILE A 316 -8.40 -17.45 3.53
C ILE A 316 -7.94 -18.76 4.17
N SER A 317 -6.61 -18.95 4.29
CA SER A 317 -6.01 -20.15 4.90
C SER A 317 -4.81 -19.77 5.76
N ASP A 318 -4.27 -20.73 6.49
CA ASP A 318 -2.90 -20.63 6.99
C ASP A 318 -1.92 -20.56 5.81
N ALA A 319 -0.69 -20.06 6.03
CA ALA A 319 0.29 -19.85 4.96
C ALA A 319 0.77 -21.15 4.31
N ASP A 320 0.58 -22.30 4.97
CA ASP A 320 0.86 -23.62 4.42
C ASP A 320 -0.30 -24.21 3.61
N GLY A 321 -1.42 -23.49 3.49
CA GLY A 321 -2.62 -23.88 2.74
C GLY A 321 -3.65 -24.66 3.56
N THR A 322 -3.36 -24.95 4.83
CA THR A 322 -4.31 -25.62 5.75
C THR A 322 -5.39 -24.64 6.23
N ASN A 323 -6.46 -25.17 6.83
CA ASN A 323 -7.56 -24.41 7.43
C ASN A 323 -8.22 -23.40 6.48
N ALA A 324 -8.33 -23.75 5.18
CA ALA A 324 -8.93 -22.88 4.19
C ALA A 324 -10.43 -22.68 4.45
N ASP A 325 -10.86 -21.43 4.65
CA ASP A 325 -12.25 -21.03 4.87
C ASP A 325 -12.69 -19.96 3.86
N LEU A 326 -13.98 -19.98 3.51
CA LEU A 326 -14.60 -19.03 2.59
C LEU A 326 -14.70 -17.65 3.29
N LEU A 327 -14.02 -16.66 2.74
CA LEU A 327 -14.04 -15.30 3.29
C LEU A 327 -15.34 -14.56 2.94
N THR A 328 -15.85 -14.72 1.72
CA THR A 328 -16.97 -13.95 1.16
C THR A 328 -18.33 -14.65 1.31
N ARG A 329 -18.50 -15.44 2.38
CA ARG A 329 -19.64 -16.33 2.65
C ARG A 329 -21.01 -15.65 2.64
N ASP A 330 -21.11 -14.46 3.18
CA ASP A 330 -22.38 -13.77 3.46
C ASP A 330 -22.80 -12.78 2.37
N TYR A 331 -22.07 -12.75 1.26
CA TYR A 331 -22.34 -11.83 0.17
C TYR A 331 -23.14 -12.53 -0.95
N VAL A 332 -24.41 -12.17 -1.13
CA VAL A 332 -25.40 -12.93 -1.88
C VAL A 332 -25.52 -12.58 -3.36
N ASP A 333 -24.97 -11.43 -3.82
CA ASP A 333 -25.09 -11.00 -5.21
C ASP A 333 -24.01 -11.58 -6.11
N GLN A 334 -24.40 -12.31 -7.12
CA GLN A 334 -23.64 -12.90 -8.24
C GLN A 334 -22.31 -13.59 -7.86
N PRO A 335 -22.13 -14.85 -8.25
CA PRO A 335 -21.03 -15.69 -7.77
C PRO A 335 -19.73 -15.46 -8.56
N TYR A 336 -19.07 -14.32 -8.36
CA TYR A 336 -17.72 -14.09 -8.87
C TYR A 336 -17.00 -13.09 -7.96
N ARG A 337 -15.97 -13.56 -7.24
CA ARG A 337 -15.08 -12.75 -6.41
C ARG A 337 -13.66 -13.26 -6.55
N ALA A 338 -12.75 -12.38 -6.93
CA ALA A 338 -11.39 -12.76 -7.31
C ALA A 338 -10.38 -11.66 -7.02
N ASN A 339 -9.12 -11.92 -7.30
CA ASN A 339 -8.00 -10.99 -7.15
C ASN A 339 -7.95 -10.34 -5.76
N PRO A 340 -7.87 -11.14 -4.67
CA PRO A 340 -7.73 -10.57 -3.34
C PRO A 340 -6.37 -9.88 -3.18
N ASP A 341 -6.35 -8.74 -2.47
CA ASP A 341 -5.13 -8.13 -1.97
C ASP A 341 -5.32 -7.72 -0.51
N TRP A 342 -4.34 -8.08 0.35
CA TRP A 342 -4.42 -7.86 1.78
C TRP A 342 -3.86 -6.48 2.13
N SER A 343 -4.62 -5.67 2.90
CA SER A 343 -4.13 -4.35 3.33
C SER A 343 -2.91 -4.48 4.24
N PRO A 344 -1.91 -3.59 4.11
CA PRO A 344 -0.69 -3.61 4.91
C PRO A 344 -0.91 -3.56 6.44
N ASP A 345 -2.02 -2.98 6.90
CA ASP A 345 -2.40 -2.96 8.32
C ASP A 345 -3.10 -4.25 8.81
N GLY A 346 -3.34 -5.19 7.89
CA GLY A 346 -3.94 -6.49 8.19
C GLY A 346 -5.45 -6.49 8.45
N ARG A 347 -6.15 -5.37 8.22
CA ARG A 347 -7.57 -5.22 8.61
C ARG A 347 -8.55 -5.52 7.48
N LEU A 348 -8.16 -5.28 6.24
CA LEU A 348 -9.02 -5.38 5.07
C LEU A 348 -8.43 -6.34 4.03
N ILE A 349 -9.31 -6.94 3.23
CA ILE A 349 -8.94 -7.54 1.95
C ILE A 349 -9.74 -6.81 0.86
N ALA A 350 -9.02 -6.22 -0.11
CA ALA A 350 -9.62 -5.73 -1.34
C ALA A 350 -9.78 -6.89 -2.33
N PHE A 351 -10.81 -6.86 -3.15
CA PHE A 351 -11.07 -7.86 -4.18
C PHE A 351 -11.95 -7.29 -5.29
N GLU A 352 -12.00 -7.94 -6.42
CA GLU A 352 -12.99 -7.64 -7.45
C GLU A 352 -14.19 -8.56 -7.32
N ALA A 353 -15.39 -8.02 -7.53
CA ALA A 353 -16.64 -8.78 -7.55
C ALA A 353 -17.49 -8.37 -8.73
N GLN A 354 -18.22 -9.33 -9.29
CA GLN A 354 -19.20 -9.05 -10.35
C GLN A 354 -20.48 -8.48 -9.74
N ILE A 355 -20.85 -7.26 -10.13
CA ILE A 355 -22.07 -6.57 -9.73
C ILE A 355 -22.79 -6.12 -10.99
N ALA A 356 -24.03 -6.57 -11.17
CA ALA A 356 -24.83 -6.26 -12.35
C ALA A 356 -24.08 -6.51 -13.68
N GLY A 357 -23.34 -7.62 -13.77
CA GLY A 357 -22.57 -8.03 -14.94
C GLY A 357 -21.23 -7.31 -15.15
N ARG A 358 -20.81 -6.43 -14.24
CA ARG A 358 -19.53 -5.68 -14.32
C ARG A 358 -18.69 -5.94 -13.08
N LEU A 359 -17.37 -6.06 -13.27
CA LEU A 359 -16.44 -6.16 -12.15
C LEU A 359 -16.30 -4.82 -11.45
N GLN A 360 -16.34 -4.85 -10.12
CA GLN A 360 -16.22 -3.70 -9.24
C GLN A 360 -15.20 -3.99 -8.12
N VAL A 361 -14.48 -2.96 -7.69
CA VAL A 361 -13.58 -3.04 -6.54
C VAL A 361 -14.38 -2.97 -5.25
N MET A 362 -14.15 -3.96 -4.41
CA MET A 362 -14.76 -4.15 -3.09
C MET A 362 -13.68 -4.28 -2.03
N SER A 363 -14.06 -4.12 -0.77
CA SER A 363 -13.26 -4.56 0.37
C SER A 363 -14.10 -5.27 1.41
N ILE A 364 -13.49 -6.15 2.18
CA ILE A 364 -14.11 -6.83 3.33
C ILE A 364 -13.27 -6.63 4.58
N GLY A 365 -13.90 -6.25 5.68
CA GLY A 365 -13.29 -6.19 7.00
C GLY A 365 -13.06 -7.59 7.57
N LEU A 366 -11.85 -7.88 8.05
CA LEU A 366 -11.55 -9.21 8.61
C LEU A 366 -12.15 -9.45 9.98
N ARG A 367 -12.40 -8.38 10.74
CA ARG A 367 -12.98 -8.45 12.09
C ARG A 367 -14.50 -8.48 12.07
N ASP A 368 -15.11 -7.58 11.31
CA ASP A 368 -16.56 -7.34 11.30
C ASP A 368 -17.27 -7.97 10.11
N ARG A 369 -16.52 -8.50 9.12
CA ARG A 369 -17.03 -9.09 7.88
C ARG A 369 -17.87 -8.11 7.03
N VAL A 370 -17.75 -6.80 7.28
CA VAL A 370 -18.48 -5.80 6.51
C VAL A 370 -17.85 -5.67 5.12
N VAL A 371 -18.68 -5.85 4.11
CA VAL A 371 -18.29 -5.65 2.71
C VAL A 371 -18.65 -4.23 2.27
N LYS A 372 -17.69 -3.52 1.67
CA LYS A 372 -17.87 -2.18 1.13
C LYS A 372 -17.55 -2.18 -0.36
N ARG A 373 -18.47 -1.63 -1.15
CA ARG A 373 -18.25 -1.37 -2.58
C ARG A 373 -17.61 0.01 -2.75
N HIS A 374 -16.57 0.09 -3.58
CA HIS A 374 -15.81 1.33 -3.80
C HIS A 374 -15.99 1.91 -5.21
N THR A 375 -16.37 1.09 -6.20
CA THR A 375 -16.51 1.54 -7.58
C THR A 375 -17.88 1.17 -8.16
N SER A 376 -18.33 1.94 -9.17
CA SER A 376 -19.62 1.73 -9.83
C SER A 376 -19.58 1.97 -11.35
N GLU A 377 -18.58 2.71 -11.85
CA GLU A 377 -18.45 3.07 -13.25
C GLU A 377 -17.45 2.17 -13.96
N GLY A 378 -17.81 1.69 -15.14
CA GLY A 378 -16.94 0.85 -15.95
C GLY A 378 -16.73 -0.57 -15.39
N VAL A 379 -15.68 -1.21 -15.86
CA VAL A 379 -15.16 -2.51 -15.38
C VAL A 379 -13.90 -2.21 -14.58
N ASN A 380 -13.85 -2.68 -13.33
CA ASN A 380 -12.80 -2.37 -12.37
C ASN A 380 -12.20 -3.67 -11.83
N GLU A 381 -10.91 -3.89 -12.07
CA GLU A 381 -10.23 -5.17 -11.90
C GLU A 381 -8.92 -5.00 -11.12
N GLN A 382 -8.47 -6.06 -10.45
CA GLN A 382 -7.11 -6.22 -9.93
C GLN A 382 -6.70 -5.08 -8.98
N PRO A 383 -7.41 -4.90 -7.85
CA PRO A 383 -7.00 -3.92 -6.85
C PRO A 383 -5.67 -4.31 -6.19
N SER A 384 -4.84 -3.30 -5.86
CA SER A 384 -3.64 -3.47 -5.04
C SER A 384 -3.48 -2.31 -4.08
N TRP A 385 -3.25 -2.62 -2.79
CA TRP A 385 -3.14 -1.62 -1.73
C TRP A 385 -1.85 -0.82 -1.79
N ALA A 386 -1.97 0.48 -1.53
CA ALA A 386 -0.85 1.32 -1.15
C ALA A 386 -0.38 1.00 0.29
N PRO A 387 0.87 1.36 0.65
CA PRO A 387 1.41 1.08 1.99
C PRO A 387 0.64 1.71 3.14
N ASP A 388 -0.19 2.70 2.88
CA ASP A 388 -0.99 3.41 3.90
C ASP A 388 -2.32 2.73 4.25
N SER A 389 -2.65 1.60 3.60
CA SER A 389 -3.92 0.86 3.80
C SER A 389 -5.18 1.70 3.53
N ARG A 390 -5.03 2.80 2.79
CA ARG A 390 -6.11 3.73 2.45
C ARG A 390 -6.30 3.85 0.93
N HIS A 391 -5.21 3.85 0.17
CA HIS A 391 -5.28 3.97 -1.27
C HIS A 391 -5.18 2.60 -1.94
N LEU A 392 -5.91 2.45 -3.06
CA LEU A 392 -5.85 1.29 -3.96
C LEU A 392 -5.50 1.75 -5.37
N VAL A 393 -4.56 1.07 -6.02
CA VAL A 393 -4.46 1.12 -7.47
C VAL A 393 -5.26 -0.02 -8.08
N PHE A 394 -5.96 0.23 -9.18
CA PHE A 394 -6.76 -0.78 -9.87
C PHE A 394 -6.83 -0.50 -11.37
N THR A 395 -7.14 -1.52 -12.16
CA THR A 395 -7.38 -1.40 -13.60
C THR A 395 -8.83 -0.98 -13.86
N SER A 396 -9.06 0.04 -14.68
CA SER A 396 -10.42 0.47 -15.04
C SER A 396 -10.51 0.94 -16.50
N ASN A 397 -11.65 0.66 -17.13
CA ASN A 397 -11.97 1.15 -18.48
C ASN A 397 -12.94 2.35 -18.47
N ARG A 398 -13.17 2.99 -17.32
CA ARG A 398 -14.09 4.15 -17.18
C ARG A 398 -13.76 5.33 -18.09
N GLY A 399 -12.50 5.49 -18.47
CA GLY A 399 -12.02 6.50 -19.43
C GLY A 399 -11.94 6.00 -20.88
N GLY A 400 -12.57 4.85 -21.23
CA GLY A 400 -12.53 4.22 -22.54
C GLY A 400 -11.58 3.01 -22.59
N SER A 401 -10.27 3.20 -22.78
CA SER A 401 -9.29 2.12 -22.69
C SER A 401 -8.98 1.76 -21.23
N ARG A 402 -8.53 0.52 -21.00
CA ARG A 402 -8.07 0.12 -19.65
C ARG A 402 -6.83 0.90 -19.26
N GLN A 403 -6.90 1.56 -18.12
CA GLN A 403 -5.82 2.32 -17.50
C GLN A 403 -5.76 2.01 -16.00
N LEU A 404 -4.64 2.38 -15.36
CA LEU A 404 -4.58 2.36 -13.91
C LEU A 404 -5.22 3.61 -13.34
N TRP A 405 -5.98 3.40 -12.29
CA TRP A 405 -6.65 4.43 -11.49
C TRP A 405 -6.31 4.24 -10.02
N VAL A 406 -6.26 5.33 -9.28
CA VAL A 406 -6.07 5.33 -7.83
C VAL A 406 -7.36 5.73 -7.15
N LEU A 407 -7.73 4.99 -6.13
CA LEU A 407 -8.92 5.18 -5.29
C LEU A 407 -8.49 5.46 -3.86
N ASP A 408 -9.03 6.47 -3.21
CA ASP A 408 -9.06 6.63 -1.76
C ASP A 408 -10.31 5.95 -1.20
N VAL A 409 -10.16 4.89 -0.41
CA VAL A 409 -11.28 4.09 0.12
C VAL A 409 -12.09 4.79 1.22
N GLU A 410 -11.57 5.87 1.80
CA GLU A 410 -12.26 6.68 2.80
C GLU A 410 -13.19 7.69 2.15
N SER A 411 -12.67 8.46 1.17
CA SER A 411 -13.44 9.50 0.47
C SER A 411 -14.16 8.99 -0.78
N ASN A 412 -13.78 7.82 -1.30
CA ASN A 412 -14.13 7.28 -2.62
C ASN A 412 -13.73 8.20 -3.80
N THR A 413 -12.75 9.07 -3.59
CA THR A 413 -12.15 9.87 -4.67
C THR A 413 -11.35 8.94 -5.60
N VAL A 414 -11.51 9.13 -6.90
CA VAL A 414 -10.83 8.32 -7.92
C VAL A 414 -10.10 9.24 -8.90
N ARG A 415 -8.82 8.96 -9.16
CA ARG A 415 -8.01 9.68 -10.15
C ARG A 415 -7.33 8.72 -11.13
N GLN A 416 -7.18 9.15 -12.38
CA GLN A 416 -6.43 8.38 -13.37
C GLN A 416 -4.93 8.52 -13.12
N LEU A 417 -4.20 7.40 -13.17
CA LEU A 417 -2.75 7.35 -12.99
C LEU A 417 -1.99 7.23 -14.32
N THR A 418 -2.45 6.35 -15.22
CA THR A 418 -1.75 6.08 -16.49
C THR A 418 -2.53 6.58 -17.69
N HIS A 419 -1.78 6.92 -18.76
CA HIS A 419 -2.29 7.31 -20.08
C HIS A 419 -1.55 6.51 -21.18
N ALA A 420 -1.36 5.20 -20.96
CA ALA A 420 -0.61 4.34 -21.86
C ALA A 420 -1.39 4.09 -23.15
N THR A 421 -0.74 4.29 -24.30
CA THR A 421 -1.28 3.89 -25.60
C THR A 421 -1.45 2.36 -25.64
N GLY A 422 -2.66 1.88 -25.91
CA GLY A 422 -2.98 0.44 -25.86
C GLY A 422 -3.36 -0.09 -24.49
N GLY A 423 -3.37 0.78 -23.46
CA GLY A 423 -3.86 0.46 -22.12
C GLY A 423 -2.78 0.02 -21.13
N ALA A 424 -3.15 0.03 -19.86
CA ALA A 424 -2.35 -0.41 -18.73
C ALA A 424 -3.19 -1.31 -17.81
N ARG A 425 -2.59 -2.40 -17.27
CA ARG A 425 -3.25 -3.40 -16.41
C ARG A 425 -2.29 -3.93 -15.35
N PHE A 426 -2.82 -4.70 -14.41
CA PHE A 426 -2.06 -5.40 -13.36
C PHE A 426 -1.23 -4.43 -12.53
N GLY A 427 -1.90 -3.40 -11.97
CA GLY A 427 -1.26 -2.49 -11.05
C GLY A 427 -0.80 -3.21 -9.79
N ALA A 428 0.48 -2.99 -9.38
CA ALA A 428 1.01 -3.49 -8.11
C ALA A 428 1.76 -2.37 -7.41
N TRP A 429 1.27 -1.96 -6.24
CA TRP A 429 1.86 -0.87 -5.48
C TRP A 429 3.12 -1.33 -4.75
N SER A 430 4.18 -0.52 -4.74
CA SER A 430 5.42 -0.83 -4.03
C SER A 430 5.28 -0.60 -2.51
N PRO A 431 6.13 -1.23 -1.70
CA PRO A 431 6.44 -0.72 -0.37
C PRO A 431 7.01 0.71 -0.46
N PRO A 432 7.10 1.46 0.67
CA PRO A 432 7.75 2.76 0.68
C PRO A 432 9.20 2.68 0.20
N LEU A 433 9.56 3.53 -0.75
CA LEU A 433 10.92 3.64 -1.27
C LEU A 433 11.66 4.72 -0.47
N ARG A 434 12.75 4.36 0.17
CA ARG A 434 13.61 5.36 0.83
C ARG A 434 14.70 5.78 -0.13
N SER A 435 14.94 7.08 -0.24
CA SER A 435 16.16 7.58 -0.88
C SER A 435 17.36 7.05 -0.11
N ARG A 436 18.18 6.23 -0.76
CA ARG A 436 19.45 5.70 -0.19
C ARG A 436 20.51 6.79 -0.22
#